data_b02b341a143679683e4fed6c6709c054
#
_entry.id   b02b341a143679683e4fed6c6709c054
#
_cell.length_a   1.000
_cell.length_b   1.000
_cell.length_c   1.000
_cell.angle_alpha   90.00
_cell.angle_beta   90.00
_cell.angle_gamma   90.00
#
_symmetry.space_group_name_H-M   'P 1'
#
loop_
_entity.id
_entity.type
_entity.pdbx_description
1 polymer ?
#
loop_
_entity_poly.entity_id
_entity_poly.type
_entity_poly.pdbx_seq_one_letter_code
_entity_poly.pdbx_strand_id
1 'polypeptide(L)' 'MKKYHIFIENDEEVYTPLRFAGGISRQADAIAAASAYRKECCDGIKGSTVNVLSRRDGKIIYRRFVK' A
#
# COMPACT_ATOMS: atom_id res chain seq x y z
N MET A 1 5.93 17.37 2.22
CA MET A 1 5.79 16.48 1.06
C MET A 1 5.56 15.05 1.50
N LYS A 2 4.63 14.35 0.88
CA LYS A 2 4.33 12.96 1.20
C LYS A 2 5.30 12.05 0.46
N LYS A 3 6.08 11.28 1.22
CA LYS A 3 7.18 10.49 0.66
C LYS A 3 6.84 9.03 0.34
N TYR A 4 5.74 8.54 0.90
CA TYR A 4 5.37 7.12 0.77
C TYR A 4 4.00 6.98 0.16
N HIS A 5 3.87 6.04 -0.74
CA HIS A 5 2.65 5.82 -1.51
C HIS A 5 2.20 4.38 -1.30
N ILE A 6 0.96 4.19 -0.87
CA ILE A 6 0.39 2.85 -0.68
C ILE A 6 -0.49 2.54 -1.87
N PHE A 7 -0.27 1.38 -2.49
CA PHE A 7 -1.09 0.96 -3.62
C PHE A 7 -1.35 -0.54 -3.59
N ILE A 8 -2.42 -0.93 -4.26
CA ILE A 8 -2.87 -2.31 -4.38
C ILE A 8 -2.66 -2.76 -5.82
N GLU A 9 -2.10 -3.94 -5.98
CA GLU A 9 -1.82 -4.49 -7.30
C GLU A 9 -2.44 -5.87 -7.44
N ASN A 10 -3.13 -6.09 -8.54
CA ASN A 10 -3.64 -7.43 -8.88
C ASN A 10 -3.46 -7.64 -10.39
N ASP A 11 -3.96 -8.77 -10.91
CA ASP A 11 -3.77 -9.12 -12.32
C ASP A 11 -4.45 -8.16 -13.29
N GLU A 12 -5.45 -7.41 -12.81
CA GLU A 12 -6.25 -6.54 -13.66
C GLU A 12 -5.84 -5.07 -13.57
N GLU A 13 -5.42 -4.62 -12.38
CA GLU A 13 -5.16 -3.20 -12.16
C GLU A 13 -4.20 -2.93 -11.02
N VAL A 14 -3.72 -1.68 -11.00
CA VAL A 14 -2.95 -1.12 -9.90
C VAL A 14 -3.69 0.14 -9.48
N TYR A 15 -4.04 0.26 -8.21
CA TYR A 15 -4.79 1.43 -7.75
C TYR A 15 -4.41 1.81 -6.32
N THR A 16 -4.68 3.07 -5.97
CA THR A 16 -4.47 3.58 -4.62
C THR A 16 -5.82 3.73 -3.95
N PRO A 17 -6.05 3.05 -2.81
CA PRO A 17 -7.27 3.26 -2.05
C PRO A 17 -7.45 4.74 -1.73
N LEU A 18 -8.69 5.23 -1.76
CA LEU A 18 -8.98 6.63 -1.56
C LEU A 18 -8.41 7.17 -0.25
N ARG A 19 -8.45 6.37 0.81
CA ARG A 19 -7.91 6.80 2.12
C ARG A 19 -6.41 7.12 2.09
N PHE A 20 -5.70 6.62 1.08
CA PHE A 20 -4.24 6.82 0.93
C PHE A 20 -3.89 7.76 -0.21
N ALA A 21 -4.87 8.40 -0.82
CA ALA A 21 -4.66 9.21 -2.03
C ALA A 21 -3.62 10.33 -1.83
N GLY A 22 -3.54 10.89 -0.63
CA GLY A 22 -2.59 11.97 -0.33
C GLY A 22 -1.17 11.50 -0.01
N GLY A 23 -0.97 10.19 0.11
CA GLY A 23 0.31 9.65 0.53
C GLY A 23 0.53 9.79 2.03
N ILE A 24 1.68 9.32 2.49
CA ILE A 24 2.04 9.33 3.92
C ILE A 24 3.47 9.82 4.06
N SER A 25 3.73 10.65 5.08
CA SER A 25 5.03 11.30 5.24
C SER A 25 6.11 10.43 5.86
N ARG A 26 5.72 9.51 6.76
CA ARG A 26 6.68 8.70 7.51
C ARG A 26 6.63 7.23 7.10
N GLN A 27 7.80 6.61 7.00
CA GLN A 27 7.92 5.20 6.63
C GLN A 27 7.17 4.27 7.59
N ALA A 28 7.38 4.44 8.90
CA ALA A 28 6.75 3.60 9.90
C ALA A 28 5.21 3.69 9.82
N ASP A 29 4.70 4.90 9.62
CA ASP A 29 3.26 5.12 9.50
C ASP A 29 2.71 4.48 8.22
N ALA A 30 3.46 4.56 7.13
CA ALA A 30 3.04 3.98 5.86
C ALA A 30 2.96 2.45 5.95
N ILE A 31 3.96 1.83 6.55
CA ILE A 31 3.99 0.37 6.73
C ILE A 31 2.87 -0.06 7.67
N ALA A 32 2.67 0.66 8.78
CA ALA A 32 1.59 0.37 9.71
C ALA A 32 0.22 0.49 9.05
N ALA A 33 0.02 1.55 8.25
CA ALA A 33 -1.23 1.76 7.53
C ALA A 33 -1.49 0.66 6.50
N ALA A 34 -0.46 0.27 5.76
CA ALA A 34 -0.57 -0.82 4.77
C ALA A 34 -0.90 -2.14 5.44
N SER A 35 -0.24 -2.44 6.55
CA SER A 35 -0.48 -3.67 7.32
C SER A 35 -1.90 -3.71 7.86
N ALA A 36 -2.38 -2.59 8.41
CA ALA A 36 -3.74 -2.47 8.93
C ALA A 36 -4.76 -2.66 7.81
N TYR A 37 -4.54 -2.02 6.67
CA TYR A 37 -5.44 -2.13 5.51
C TYR A 37 -5.52 -3.58 5.04
N ARG A 38 -4.39 -4.25 4.96
CA ARG A 38 -4.33 -5.66 4.54
C ARG A 38 -5.21 -6.54 5.43
N LYS A 39 -5.17 -6.29 6.74
CA LYS A 39 -5.96 -7.06 7.70
C LYS A 39 -7.44 -6.72 7.67
N GLU A 40 -7.76 -5.43 7.60
CA GLU A 40 -9.14 -4.96 7.60
C GLU A 40 -9.90 -5.35 6.34
N CYS A 41 -9.23 -5.29 5.20
CA CYS A 41 -9.88 -5.45 3.91
C CYS A 41 -9.53 -6.77 3.22
N CYS A 42 -9.01 -7.75 3.96
CA CYS A 42 -8.48 -8.99 3.37
C CYS A 42 -9.48 -9.70 2.46
N ASP A 43 -10.76 -9.70 2.79
CA ASP A 43 -11.77 -10.35 1.96
C ASP A 43 -12.00 -9.58 0.65
N GLY A 44 -11.93 -8.26 0.70
CA GLY A 44 -12.18 -7.42 -0.47
C GLY A 44 -11.01 -7.34 -1.45
N ILE A 45 -9.80 -7.61 -0.97
CA ILE A 45 -8.59 -7.51 -1.80
C ILE A 45 -7.87 -8.86 -1.94
N LYS A 46 -8.61 -9.94 -1.75
CA LYS A 46 -8.06 -11.30 -1.85
C LYS A 46 -7.45 -11.52 -3.23
N GLY A 47 -6.23 -12.07 -3.26
CA GLY A 47 -5.52 -12.26 -4.52
C GLY A 47 -4.71 -11.07 -4.98
N SER A 48 -4.73 -9.99 -4.22
CA SER A 48 -3.97 -8.77 -4.52
C SER A 48 -2.73 -8.67 -3.64
N THR A 49 -1.85 -7.74 -3.99
CA THR A 49 -0.66 -7.42 -3.21
C THR A 49 -0.79 -6.00 -2.68
N VAL A 50 -0.50 -5.81 -1.39
CA VAL A 50 -0.46 -4.48 -0.77
C VAL A 50 0.98 -4.00 -0.77
N ASN A 51 1.24 -2.83 -1.32
CA ASN A 51 2.59 -2.30 -1.51
C ASN A 51 2.75 -0.92 -0.92
N VAL A 52 3.95 -0.63 -0.43
CA VAL A 52 4.35 0.73 -0.05
C VAL A 52 5.56 1.10 -0.90
N LEU A 53 5.44 2.19 -1.63
CA LEU A 53 6.51 2.71 -2.48
C LEU A 53 7.16 3.91 -1.78
N SER A 54 8.50 3.89 -1.71
CA SER A 54 9.25 5.07 -1.31
C SER A 54 9.45 5.93 -2.55
N ARG A 55 8.80 7.09 -2.59
CA ARG A 55 8.91 8.01 -3.74
C ARG A 55 10.31 8.58 -3.88
N ARG A 56 11.01 8.70 -2.77
CA ARG A 56 12.36 9.23 -2.73
C ARG A 56 13.32 8.35 -3.54
N ASP A 57 13.23 7.04 -3.34
CA ASP A 57 14.14 6.08 -3.95
C ASP A 57 13.53 5.34 -5.13
N GLY A 58 12.24 5.43 -5.30
CA GLY A 58 11.53 4.65 -6.31
C GLY A 58 11.48 3.17 -6.00
N LYS A 59 11.64 2.80 -4.73
CA LYS A 59 11.69 1.40 -4.31
C LYS A 59 10.46 0.97 -3.52
N ILE A 60 10.08 -0.28 -3.70
CA ILE A 60 9.01 -0.91 -2.90
C ILE A 60 9.65 -1.34 -1.58
N ILE A 61 9.18 -0.78 -0.47
CA ILE A 61 9.72 -1.07 0.86
C ILE A 61 8.84 -2.01 1.68
N TYR A 62 7.65 -2.30 1.19
CA TYR A 62 6.71 -3.22 1.83
C TYR A 62 5.90 -3.87 0.73
N ARG A 63 5.79 -5.18 0.77
CA ARG A 63 5.00 -5.91 -0.23
C ARG A 63 4.47 -7.19 0.42
N ARG A 64 3.14 -7.31 0.50
CA ARG A 64 2.50 -8.49 1.09
C ARG A 64 1.32 -8.94 0.24
N PHE A 65 1.32 -10.21 -0.07
CA PHE A 65 0.22 -10.82 -0.80
C PHE A 65 -0.95 -11.12 0.15
N VAL A 66 -2.17 -10.92 -0.31
CA VAL A 66 -3.39 -11.18 0.46
C VAL A 66 -3.98 -12.50 -0.02
N LYS A 67 -4.00 -13.47 0.86
CA LYS A 67 -4.53 -14.79 0.55
C LYS A 67 -6.03 -14.86 0.69
#